data_21f8deff0069cc6497a89d7494aacf37
#
_entry.id   21f8deff0069cc6497a89d7494aacf37
#
_cell.length_a   1.000
_cell.length_b   1.000
_cell.length_c   1.000
_cell.angle_alpha   90.00
_cell.angle_beta   90.00
_cell.angle_gamma   90.00
#
_symmetry.space_group_name_H-M   'P 1'
#
loop_
_entity.id
_entity.type
_entity.pdbx_description
1 polymer ?
#
loop_
_entity_poly.entity_id
_entity_poly.type
_entity_poly.pdbx_seq_one_letter_code
_entity_poly.pdbx_strand_id
1 'polypeptide(L)'
;MGLLWDFIITLLIIWPPYVANATPVVASKLFKRRTPIDFGRNFIDGRRIFGDGKTYEGFITGLLAGFVIGELTYIIVAKTVNITLELPAPLTVFIMCLAALLGDLTGAFIKRRLGLPRGAPAPLLDQLDFLLAALLALWLVQPSILRVIYVIIAVLITPPIHLATNAAAYLLGLKREPW
;
A
#
# COMPACT_ATOMS: atom_id res chain seq x y z
N MET A 1 5.57 23.86 -12.81
CA MET A 1 6.71 23.11 -12.23
C MET A 1 7.18 22.11 -13.27
N GLY A 2 8.49 21.79 -13.31
CA GLY A 2 9.00 20.81 -14.29
C GLY A 2 8.71 19.37 -13.87
N LEU A 3 8.85 18.43 -14.80
CA LEU A 3 8.58 16.99 -14.63
C LEU A 3 9.29 16.39 -13.40
N LEU A 4 10.50 16.87 -13.08
CA LEU A 4 11.22 16.41 -11.88
C LEU A 4 10.46 16.72 -10.58
N TRP A 5 9.86 17.90 -10.48
CA TRP A 5 9.04 18.27 -9.33
C TRP A 5 7.76 17.44 -9.25
N ASP A 6 7.10 17.20 -10.40
CA ASP A 6 5.91 16.33 -10.45
C ASP A 6 6.26 14.91 -10.00
N PHE A 7 7.45 14.41 -10.35
CA PHE A 7 7.95 13.12 -9.89
C PHE A 7 8.19 13.08 -8.36
N ILE A 8 8.87 14.09 -7.81
CA ILE A 8 9.15 14.18 -6.36
C ILE A 8 7.83 14.27 -5.57
N ILE A 9 6.91 15.13 -5.99
CA ILE A 9 5.60 15.28 -5.34
C ILE A 9 4.82 13.97 -5.40
N THR A 10 4.84 13.27 -6.54
CA THR A 10 4.20 11.97 -6.66
C THR A 10 4.77 10.97 -5.65
N LEU A 11 6.09 10.88 -5.54
CA LEU A 11 6.73 10.00 -4.55
C LEU A 11 6.30 10.35 -3.12
N LEU A 12 6.24 11.62 -2.77
CA LEU A 12 5.78 12.05 -1.44
C LEU A 12 4.32 11.65 -1.19
N ILE A 13 3.44 11.84 -2.17
CA ILE A 13 2.01 11.48 -2.06
C ILE A 13 1.82 9.97 -1.86
N ILE A 14 2.52 9.14 -2.62
CA ILE A 14 2.35 7.68 -2.57
C ILE A 14 3.16 7.01 -1.44
N TRP A 15 4.09 7.73 -0.81
CA TRP A 15 4.95 7.21 0.23
C TRP A 15 4.19 6.62 1.43
N PRO A 16 3.22 7.31 2.07
CA PRO A 16 2.48 6.76 3.19
C PRO A 16 1.73 5.46 2.86
N PRO A 17 0.94 5.36 1.77
CA PRO A 17 0.29 4.11 1.38
C PRO A 17 1.29 2.99 1.03
N TYR A 18 2.48 3.30 0.52
CA TYR A 18 3.53 2.30 0.30
C TYR A 18 4.03 1.71 1.61
N VAL A 19 4.31 2.55 2.61
CA VAL A 19 4.70 2.09 3.94
C VAL A 19 3.60 1.25 4.56
N ALA A 20 2.33 1.69 4.46
CA ALA A 20 1.19 0.94 4.96
C ALA A 20 1.11 -0.47 4.34
N ASN A 21 1.29 -0.58 3.01
CA ASN A 21 1.21 -1.84 2.29
C ASN A 21 2.42 -2.77 2.52
N ALA A 22 3.61 -2.21 2.74
CA ALA A 22 4.84 -3.00 2.96
C ALA A 22 4.97 -3.52 4.41
N THR A 23 4.52 -2.76 5.40
CA THR A 23 4.66 -3.07 6.83
C THR A 23 4.10 -4.42 7.25
N PRO A 24 2.95 -4.93 6.76
CA PRO A 24 2.44 -6.25 7.09
C PRO A 24 3.44 -7.39 6.84
N VAL A 25 4.33 -7.25 5.86
CA VAL A 25 5.38 -8.25 5.59
C VAL A 25 6.36 -8.33 6.75
N VAL A 26 6.82 -7.18 7.26
CA VAL A 26 7.72 -7.08 8.41
C VAL A 26 6.99 -7.53 9.69
N ALA A 27 5.77 -7.05 9.92
CA ALA A 27 4.93 -7.42 11.06
C ALA A 27 4.74 -8.94 11.15
N SER A 28 4.66 -9.62 10.00
CA SER A 28 4.52 -11.08 9.94
C SER A 28 5.67 -11.84 10.60
N LYS A 29 6.83 -11.24 10.78
CA LYS A 29 7.98 -11.82 11.48
C LYS A 29 8.05 -11.43 12.95
N LEU A 30 7.48 -10.29 13.31
CA LEU A 30 7.47 -9.79 14.69
C LEU A 30 6.40 -10.49 15.54
N PHE A 31 5.21 -10.74 14.96
CA PHE A 31 4.12 -11.37 15.67
C PHE A 31 4.12 -12.90 15.52
N LYS A 32 4.35 -13.62 16.63
CA LYS A 32 4.33 -15.10 16.65
C LYS A 32 2.90 -15.65 16.46
N ARG A 33 1.89 -14.98 17.02
CA ARG A 33 0.47 -15.30 16.84
C ARG A 33 -0.14 -14.26 15.91
N ARG A 34 -0.88 -14.72 14.93
CA ARG A 34 -1.50 -13.85 13.90
C ARG A 34 -2.93 -14.30 13.66
N THR A 35 -3.84 -13.36 13.67
CA THR A 35 -5.27 -13.59 13.51
C THR A 35 -5.68 -13.25 12.08
N PRO A 36 -6.03 -14.23 11.22
CA PRO A 36 -6.53 -13.96 9.88
C PRO A 36 -7.79 -13.08 9.94
N ILE A 37 -7.88 -12.09 9.06
CA ILE A 37 -9.03 -11.16 8.99
C ILE A 37 -10.31 -11.93 8.67
N ASP A 38 -10.23 -13.00 7.87
CA ASP A 38 -11.38 -13.85 7.53
C ASP A 38 -11.65 -14.96 8.57
N PHE A 39 -10.91 -15.02 9.68
CA PHE A 39 -11.03 -16.07 10.72
C PHE A 39 -11.04 -17.50 10.16
N GLY A 40 -10.38 -17.75 9.04
CA GLY A 40 -10.39 -19.06 8.40
C GLY A 40 -11.65 -19.36 7.57
N ARG A 41 -12.55 -18.41 7.41
CA ARG A 41 -13.83 -18.62 6.73
C ARG A 41 -13.69 -18.67 5.21
N ASN A 42 -14.54 -19.47 4.60
CA ASN A 42 -14.70 -19.54 3.15
C ASN A 42 -15.86 -18.64 2.70
N PHE A 43 -15.77 -18.21 1.47
CA PHE A 43 -16.86 -17.53 0.76
C PHE A 43 -17.84 -18.57 0.20
N ILE A 44 -18.93 -18.09 -0.45
CA ILE A 44 -20.01 -18.94 -1.02
C ILE A 44 -19.53 -19.98 -2.03
N ASP A 45 -18.36 -19.76 -2.65
CA ASP A 45 -17.72 -20.66 -3.61
C ASP A 45 -16.81 -21.72 -2.97
N GLY A 46 -16.82 -21.84 -1.65
CA GLY A 46 -16.00 -22.79 -0.88
C GLY A 46 -14.53 -22.40 -0.73
N ARG A 47 -14.07 -21.27 -1.31
CA ARG A 47 -12.69 -20.80 -1.21
C ARG A 47 -12.56 -19.77 -0.09
N ARG A 48 -11.34 -19.68 0.52
CA ARG A 48 -11.04 -18.66 1.54
C ARG A 48 -11.43 -17.26 1.08
N ILE A 49 -11.87 -16.39 2.00
CA ILE A 49 -12.21 -15.00 1.67
C ILE A 49 -10.94 -14.24 1.27
N PHE A 50 -9.94 -14.17 2.17
CA PHE A 50 -8.66 -13.49 1.91
C PHE A 50 -7.47 -14.46 2.00
N GLY A 51 -7.50 -15.37 2.97
CA GLY A 51 -6.45 -16.34 3.28
C GLY A 51 -5.57 -15.88 4.46
N ASP A 52 -4.74 -16.81 4.97
CA ASP A 52 -3.94 -16.65 6.20
C ASP A 52 -2.88 -15.55 6.16
N GLY A 53 -2.63 -14.96 4.99
CA GLY A 53 -1.66 -13.87 4.83
C GLY A 53 -2.18 -12.52 5.24
N LYS A 54 -3.50 -12.33 5.29
CA LYS A 54 -4.15 -11.08 5.65
C LYS A 54 -4.61 -11.15 7.10
N THR A 55 -3.92 -10.44 7.99
CA THR A 55 -4.07 -10.55 9.45
C THR A 55 -4.38 -9.19 10.07
N TYR A 56 -5.09 -9.17 11.19
CA TYR A 56 -5.39 -7.95 11.94
C TYR A 56 -4.12 -7.25 12.41
N GLU A 57 -3.13 -8.01 12.89
CA GLU A 57 -1.86 -7.46 13.36
C GLU A 57 -1.12 -6.74 12.22
N GLY A 58 -1.08 -7.36 11.03
CA GLY A 58 -0.48 -6.76 9.84
C GLY A 58 -1.25 -5.53 9.38
N PHE A 59 -2.57 -5.58 9.40
CA PHE A 59 -3.44 -4.46 8.99
C PHE A 59 -3.27 -3.25 9.91
N ILE A 60 -3.35 -3.45 11.22
CA ILE A 60 -3.24 -2.37 12.21
C ILE A 60 -1.83 -1.77 12.19
N THR A 61 -0.80 -2.60 12.20
CA THR A 61 0.59 -2.11 12.15
C THR A 61 0.89 -1.40 10.83
N GLY A 62 0.37 -1.88 9.70
CA GLY A 62 0.48 -1.22 8.41
C GLY A 62 -0.17 0.16 8.41
N LEU A 63 -1.41 0.25 8.89
CA LEU A 63 -2.13 1.52 8.99
C LEU A 63 -1.38 2.54 9.85
N LEU A 64 -0.96 2.13 11.06
CA LEU A 64 -0.26 3.02 11.99
C LEU A 64 1.11 3.43 11.45
N ALA A 65 1.89 2.50 10.91
CA ALA A 65 3.21 2.80 10.35
C ALA A 65 3.11 3.73 9.13
N GLY A 66 2.19 3.47 8.21
CA GLY A 66 1.97 4.32 7.03
C GLY A 66 1.58 5.73 7.43
N PHE A 67 0.65 5.88 8.36
CA PHE A 67 0.22 7.18 8.87
C PHE A 67 1.36 7.93 9.59
N VAL A 68 1.98 7.31 10.61
CA VAL A 68 3.00 7.97 11.43
C VAL A 68 4.24 8.32 10.60
N ILE A 69 4.75 7.39 9.80
CA ILE A 69 5.94 7.63 8.97
C ILE A 69 5.62 8.66 7.87
N GLY A 70 4.42 8.62 7.30
CA GLY A 70 3.95 9.60 6.33
C GLY A 70 3.94 11.01 6.92
N GLU A 71 3.31 11.21 8.07
CA GLU A 71 3.24 12.51 8.76
C GLU A 71 4.62 13.02 9.16
N LEU A 72 5.47 12.16 9.74
CA LEU A 72 6.84 12.54 10.07
C LEU A 72 7.62 13.01 8.84
N THR A 73 7.48 12.31 7.71
CA THR A 73 8.11 12.71 6.44
C THR A 73 7.62 14.07 6.00
N TYR A 74 6.30 14.33 6.06
CA TYR A 74 5.74 15.62 5.64
C TYR A 74 6.18 16.77 6.56
N ILE A 75 6.27 16.54 7.87
CA ILE A 75 6.79 17.52 8.82
C ILE A 75 8.26 17.85 8.52
N ILE A 76 9.09 16.84 8.23
CA ILE A 76 10.49 17.02 7.87
C ILE A 76 10.60 17.82 6.57
N VAL A 77 9.88 17.42 5.52
CA VAL A 77 9.88 18.11 4.22
C VAL A 77 9.45 19.56 4.37
N ALA A 78 8.37 19.83 5.12
CA ALA A 78 7.89 21.19 5.34
C ALA A 78 8.91 22.08 6.08
N LYS A 79 9.75 21.52 6.94
CA LYS A 79 10.78 22.26 7.68
C LYS A 79 12.09 22.43 6.90
N THR A 80 12.40 21.55 5.96
CA THR A 80 13.69 21.53 5.26
C THR A 80 13.63 22.12 3.86
N VAL A 81 12.46 22.03 3.22
CA VAL A 81 12.27 22.50 1.86
C VAL A 81 11.57 23.86 1.90
N ASN A 82 12.28 24.91 1.48
CA ASN A 82 11.77 26.30 1.48
C ASN A 82 10.78 26.55 0.32
N ILE A 83 9.90 25.59 0.06
CA ILE A 83 8.89 25.64 -0.99
C ILE A 83 7.57 25.20 -0.37
N THR A 84 6.51 25.96 -0.64
CA THR A 84 5.14 25.57 -0.25
C THR A 84 4.68 24.40 -1.11
N LEU A 85 4.81 23.17 -0.58
CA LEU A 85 4.28 21.98 -1.21
C LEU A 85 2.87 21.69 -0.69
N GLU A 86 1.92 21.54 -1.61
CA GLU A 86 0.60 21.05 -1.25
C GLU A 86 0.68 19.52 -1.04
N LEU A 87 0.71 19.10 0.22
CA LEU A 87 0.72 17.69 0.62
C LEU A 87 -0.65 17.31 1.20
N PRO A 88 -1.02 16.01 1.17
CA PRO A 88 -2.25 15.55 1.79
C PRO A 88 -2.35 15.92 3.26
N ALA A 89 -3.52 16.38 3.70
CA ALA A 89 -3.79 16.66 5.11
C ALA A 89 -3.73 15.37 5.95
N PRO A 90 -3.47 15.46 7.28
CA PRO A 90 -3.31 14.27 8.14
C PRO A 90 -4.48 13.29 8.04
N LEU A 91 -5.71 13.77 8.03
CA LEU A 91 -6.88 12.91 7.83
C LEU A 91 -6.87 12.22 6.46
N THR A 92 -6.45 12.94 5.42
CA THR A 92 -6.32 12.38 4.06
C THR A 92 -5.26 11.29 4.03
N VAL A 93 -4.10 11.50 4.67
CA VAL A 93 -3.04 10.48 4.78
C VAL A 93 -3.56 9.21 5.48
N PHE A 94 -4.27 9.36 6.59
CA PHE A 94 -4.88 8.24 7.30
C PHE A 94 -5.85 7.46 6.39
N ILE A 95 -6.74 8.17 5.69
CA ILE A 95 -7.71 7.56 4.78
C ILE A 95 -7.02 6.88 3.59
N MET A 96 -5.95 7.47 3.03
CA MET A 96 -5.15 6.85 1.96
C MET A 96 -4.48 5.55 2.43
N CYS A 97 -3.89 5.52 3.63
CA CYS A 97 -3.29 4.32 4.21
C CYS A 97 -4.33 3.22 4.45
N LEU A 98 -5.50 3.60 4.98
CA LEU A 98 -6.62 2.68 5.16
C LEU A 98 -7.09 2.11 3.82
N ALA A 99 -7.29 2.97 2.82
CA ALA A 99 -7.72 2.58 1.48
C ALA A 99 -6.69 1.65 0.81
N ALA A 100 -5.40 1.91 0.96
CA ALA A 100 -4.34 1.04 0.44
C ALA A 100 -4.46 -0.38 1.01
N LEU A 101 -4.65 -0.52 2.32
CA LEU A 101 -4.81 -1.83 2.96
C LEU A 101 -6.11 -2.52 2.55
N LEU A 102 -7.18 -1.77 2.35
CA LEU A 102 -8.45 -2.31 1.81
C LEU A 102 -8.30 -2.73 0.34
N GLY A 103 -7.55 -1.98 -0.46
CA GLY A 103 -7.20 -2.35 -1.83
C GLY A 103 -6.47 -3.68 -1.90
N ASP A 104 -5.43 -3.84 -1.07
CA ASP A 104 -4.68 -5.09 -0.94
C ASP A 104 -5.55 -6.27 -0.46
N LEU A 105 -6.52 -6.04 0.43
CA LEU A 105 -7.52 -7.05 0.80
C LEU A 105 -8.42 -7.39 -0.39
N THR A 106 -8.83 -6.40 -1.16
CA THR A 106 -9.66 -6.60 -2.39
C THR A 106 -8.89 -7.42 -3.42
N GLY A 107 -7.61 -7.11 -3.66
CA GLY A 107 -6.74 -7.91 -4.52
C GLY A 107 -6.61 -9.35 -4.03
N ALA A 108 -6.44 -9.55 -2.73
CA ALA A 108 -6.42 -10.88 -2.13
C ALA A 108 -7.75 -11.62 -2.33
N PHE A 109 -8.88 -10.96 -2.15
CA PHE A 109 -10.20 -11.53 -2.42
C PHE A 109 -10.35 -11.97 -3.87
N ILE A 110 -10.03 -11.09 -4.83
CA ILE A 110 -10.09 -11.39 -6.27
C ILE A 110 -9.22 -12.61 -6.60
N LYS A 111 -7.98 -12.68 -6.07
CA LYS A 111 -7.10 -13.84 -6.29
C LYS A 111 -7.73 -15.14 -5.80
N ARG A 112 -8.41 -15.13 -4.66
CA ARG A 112 -9.13 -16.33 -4.18
C ARG A 112 -10.28 -16.71 -5.11
N ARG A 113 -11.04 -15.73 -5.64
CA ARG A 113 -12.11 -16.03 -6.63
C ARG A 113 -11.55 -16.62 -7.93
N LEU A 114 -10.38 -16.17 -8.37
CA LEU A 114 -9.68 -16.73 -9.54
C LEU A 114 -9.03 -18.10 -9.28
N GLY A 115 -9.11 -18.63 -8.06
CA GLY A 115 -8.53 -19.92 -7.70
C GLY A 115 -7.03 -19.90 -7.49
N LEU A 116 -6.40 -18.72 -7.46
CA LEU A 116 -4.97 -18.60 -7.23
C LEU A 116 -4.64 -18.94 -5.77
N PRO A 117 -3.69 -19.85 -5.49
CA PRO A 117 -3.28 -20.18 -4.14
C PRO A 117 -2.51 -19.03 -3.49
N ARG A 118 -2.34 -19.09 -2.15
CA ARG A 118 -1.52 -18.12 -1.42
C ARG A 118 -0.09 -18.10 -1.99
N GLY A 119 0.45 -16.90 -2.19
CA GLY A 119 1.79 -16.70 -2.77
C GLY A 119 1.82 -16.72 -4.30
N ALA A 120 0.76 -17.14 -4.99
CA ALA A 120 0.72 -17.05 -6.43
C ALA A 120 0.78 -15.60 -6.91
N PRO A 121 1.62 -15.28 -7.92
CA PRO A 121 1.69 -13.94 -8.48
C PRO A 121 0.42 -13.63 -9.28
N ALA A 122 -0.02 -12.39 -9.18
CA ALA A 122 -1.05 -11.81 -10.04
C ALA A 122 -0.52 -10.46 -10.56
N PRO A 123 0.26 -10.48 -11.66
CA PRO A 123 0.87 -9.26 -12.20
C PRO A 123 -0.17 -8.15 -12.40
N LEU A 124 0.25 -6.92 -12.19
CA LEU A 124 -0.56 -5.71 -12.15
C LEU A 124 -1.57 -5.65 -10.99
N LEU A 125 -2.29 -6.72 -10.69
CA LEU A 125 -3.23 -6.74 -9.57
C LEU A 125 -2.47 -6.53 -8.24
N ASP A 126 -1.46 -7.35 -7.95
CA ASP A 126 -0.66 -7.25 -6.71
C ASP A 126 0.15 -5.94 -6.60
N GLN A 127 0.33 -5.25 -7.71
CA GLN A 127 1.14 -4.04 -7.79
C GLN A 127 0.31 -2.77 -7.70
N LEU A 128 -0.93 -2.80 -8.17
CA LEU A 128 -1.75 -1.61 -8.33
C LEU A 128 -2.99 -1.58 -7.43
N ASP A 129 -3.41 -2.70 -6.83
CA ASP A 129 -4.62 -2.76 -6.00
C ASP A 129 -4.60 -1.73 -4.86
N PHE A 130 -3.52 -1.72 -4.07
CA PHE A 130 -3.35 -0.78 -2.96
C PHE A 130 -3.17 0.67 -3.43
N LEU A 131 -2.44 0.87 -4.54
CA LEU A 131 -2.17 2.19 -5.08
C LEU A 131 -3.45 2.84 -5.60
N LEU A 132 -4.20 2.12 -6.45
CA LEU A 132 -5.43 2.65 -7.04
C LEU A 132 -6.46 2.98 -5.97
N ALA A 133 -6.58 2.15 -4.94
CA ALA A 133 -7.46 2.43 -3.81
C ALA A 133 -7.01 3.69 -3.04
N ALA A 134 -5.71 3.88 -2.80
CA ALA A 134 -5.18 5.07 -2.15
C ALA A 134 -5.38 6.34 -2.98
N LEU A 135 -5.14 6.29 -4.29
CA LEU A 135 -5.36 7.42 -5.19
C LEU A 135 -6.84 7.77 -5.34
N LEU A 136 -7.72 6.77 -5.37
CA LEU A 136 -9.16 6.99 -5.33
C LEU A 136 -9.58 7.69 -4.03
N ALA A 137 -9.06 7.27 -2.90
CA ALA A 137 -9.31 7.91 -1.61
C ALA A 137 -8.83 9.37 -1.59
N LEU A 138 -7.64 9.64 -2.11
CA LEU A 138 -7.12 11.00 -2.26
C LEU A 138 -8.04 11.86 -3.14
N TRP A 139 -8.47 11.33 -4.27
CA TRP A 139 -9.39 12.03 -5.19
C TRP A 139 -10.73 12.35 -4.52
N LEU A 140 -11.27 11.43 -3.72
CA LEU A 140 -12.56 11.64 -3.03
C LEU A 140 -12.47 12.63 -1.87
N VAL A 141 -11.35 12.65 -1.15
CA VAL A 141 -11.22 13.45 0.09
C VAL A 141 -10.57 14.81 -0.18
N GLN A 142 -9.56 14.85 -1.05
CA GLN A 142 -8.79 16.07 -1.31
C GLN A 142 -8.39 16.18 -2.79
N PRO A 143 -9.38 16.32 -3.70
CA PRO A 143 -9.15 16.27 -5.16
C PRO A 143 -8.23 17.39 -5.67
N SER A 144 -8.13 18.51 -4.95
CA SER A 144 -7.28 19.66 -5.34
C SER A 144 -5.80 19.31 -5.45
N ILE A 145 -5.33 18.31 -4.74
CA ILE A 145 -3.92 17.87 -4.74
C ILE A 145 -3.64 16.90 -5.90
N LEU A 146 -4.63 16.10 -6.31
CA LEU A 146 -4.41 15.02 -7.28
C LEU A 146 -4.43 15.54 -8.71
N ARG A 147 -3.25 15.61 -9.32
CA ARG A 147 -3.10 15.92 -10.75
C ARG A 147 -2.99 14.63 -11.56
N VAL A 148 -3.50 14.67 -12.81
CA VAL A 148 -3.44 13.50 -13.72
C VAL A 148 -2.00 13.01 -13.91
N ILE A 149 -1.03 13.93 -14.00
CA ILE A 149 0.38 13.57 -14.16
C ILE A 149 0.89 12.74 -12.96
N TYR A 150 0.43 12.99 -11.72
CA TYR A 150 0.82 12.21 -10.55
C TYR A 150 0.26 10.79 -10.61
N VAL A 151 -0.97 10.62 -11.10
CA VAL A 151 -1.58 9.30 -11.33
C VAL A 151 -0.76 8.51 -12.36
N ILE A 152 -0.42 9.13 -13.49
CA ILE A 152 0.37 8.50 -14.56
C ILE A 152 1.73 8.06 -14.01
N ILE A 153 2.46 8.97 -13.35
CA ILE A 153 3.77 8.65 -12.77
C ILE A 153 3.63 7.50 -11.75
N ALA A 154 2.67 7.60 -10.80
CA ALA A 154 2.47 6.59 -9.77
C ALA A 154 2.20 5.21 -10.37
N VAL A 155 1.30 5.11 -11.35
CA VAL A 155 0.97 3.83 -12.02
C VAL A 155 2.17 3.24 -12.75
N LEU A 156 2.98 4.08 -13.41
CA LEU A 156 4.14 3.61 -14.16
C LEU A 156 5.29 3.14 -13.27
N ILE A 157 5.54 3.84 -12.14
CA ILE A 157 6.68 3.51 -11.27
C ILE A 157 6.36 2.42 -10.25
N THR A 158 5.08 2.18 -9.92
CA THR A 158 4.69 1.21 -8.88
C THR A 158 5.08 -0.22 -9.23
N PRO A 159 4.82 -0.75 -10.44
CA PRO A 159 5.19 -2.12 -10.75
C PRO A 159 6.69 -2.42 -10.56
N PRO A 160 7.64 -1.65 -11.10
CA PRO A 160 9.06 -1.91 -10.86
C PRO A 160 9.48 -1.73 -9.40
N ILE A 161 8.95 -0.73 -8.67
CA ILE A 161 9.24 -0.54 -7.25
C ILE A 161 8.70 -1.72 -6.44
N HIS A 162 7.48 -2.16 -6.70
CA HIS A 162 6.86 -3.29 -5.99
C HIS A 162 7.67 -4.57 -6.21
N LEU A 163 8.09 -4.86 -7.44
CA LEU A 163 8.93 -6.03 -7.73
C LEU A 163 10.29 -5.93 -7.02
N ALA A 164 10.94 -4.77 -7.07
CA ALA A 164 12.22 -4.56 -6.41
C ALA A 164 12.13 -4.72 -4.87
N THR A 165 11.10 -4.15 -4.25
CA THR A 165 10.88 -4.26 -2.80
C THR A 165 10.54 -5.69 -2.38
N ASN A 166 9.76 -6.42 -3.17
CA ASN A 166 9.46 -7.83 -2.91
C ASN A 166 10.69 -8.73 -3.08
N ALA A 167 11.50 -8.51 -4.10
CA ALA A 167 12.77 -9.20 -4.28
C ALA A 167 13.73 -8.93 -3.10
N ALA A 168 13.83 -7.68 -2.65
CA ALA A 168 14.61 -7.34 -1.47
C ALA A 168 14.07 -8.02 -0.20
N ALA A 169 12.76 -8.04 0.01
CA ALA A 169 12.13 -8.73 1.14
C ALA A 169 12.36 -10.25 1.09
N TYR A 170 12.39 -10.85 -0.09
CA TYR A 170 12.74 -12.26 -0.28
C TYR A 170 14.21 -12.52 0.09
N LEU A 171 15.15 -11.71 -0.40
CA LEU A 171 16.59 -11.83 -0.09
C LEU A 171 16.87 -11.66 1.41
N LEU A 172 16.11 -10.81 2.10
CA LEU A 172 16.17 -10.63 3.54
C LEU A 172 15.44 -11.72 4.34
N GLY A 173 14.88 -12.74 3.69
CA GLY A 173 14.14 -13.82 4.35
C GLY A 173 12.78 -13.40 4.94
N LEU A 174 12.28 -12.21 4.60
CA LEU A 174 10.99 -11.70 5.06
C LEU A 174 9.81 -12.32 4.30
N LYS A 175 10.01 -12.66 3.03
CA LYS A 175 9.05 -13.35 2.15
C LYS A 175 9.59 -14.72 1.72
N ARG A 176 8.67 -15.61 1.32
CA ARG A 176 9.01 -16.93 0.76
C ARG A 176 9.18 -16.89 -0.75
N GLU A 177 8.55 -15.92 -1.40
CA GLU A 177 8.49 -15.74 -2.85
C GLU A 177 9.02 -14.34 -3.22
N PRO A 178 9.74 -14.19 -4.35
CA PRO A 178 10.39 -12.94 -4.73
C PRO A 178 9.45 -11.89 -5.36
N TRP A 179 8.20 -12.25 -5.63
CA TRP A 179 7.18 -11.38 -6.23
C TRP A 179 6.13 -10.85 -5.25
#